data_860a3c0594f2f2052fbf9312a831f62a
#
_entry.id   860a3c0594f2f2052fbf9312a831f62a
#
_cell.length_a   1.000
_cell.length_b   1.000
_cell.length_c   1.000
_cell.angle_alpha   90.00
_cell.angle_beta   90.00
_cell.angle_gamma   90.00
#
_symmetry.space_group_name_H-M   'P 1'
#
loop_
_entity.id
_entity.type
_entity.pdbx_description
1 polymer ?
#
loop_
_entity_poly.entity_id
_entity_poly.type
_entity_poly.pdbx_seq_one_letter_code
_entity_poly.pdbx_strand_id
1 'polypeptide(L)'
;ETVGKIAMELSAVQMEEVDVYGEIPTMIYTVDKRIFDAKKDMTLIGGTGSDALKKIPSVDVDIDGNITLRGDGNVTMLIDGRPMRGDRRSMVEDLPADMIDRIEVITNPSAKYDPDGMAGIINIILKRGRFEGINGSATITAGEYSRYNLSGMINYRRDKFNIFSNGSYRLWNRFGGGDRFFQYEYPTFTNESRQITNGRREPITNNIKLGTDYYHDKNNMLT
;
A
#
# COMPACT_ATOMS: atom_id res chain seq x y z
N GLU A 1 -5.44 82.65 -23.09
CA GLU A 1 -4.72 81.51 -22.42
C GLU A 1 -5.35 80.18 -22.87
N THR A 2 -4.60 79.45 -23.69
CA THR A 2 -5.00 78.12 -24.15
C THR A 2 -4.44 77.07 -23.22
N VAL A 3 -5.33 76.39 -22.52
CA VAL A 3 -4.95 75.24 -21.65
C VAL A 3 -4.57 74.06 -22.55
N GLY A 4 -3.32 73.63 -22.43
CA GLY A 4 -2.83 72.52 -23.21
C GLY A 4 -3.56 71.20 -22.88
N LYS A 5 -3.79 70.36 -23.90
CA LYS A 5 -4.35 69.00 -23.75
C LYS A 5 -3.36 68.13 -23.03
N ILE A 6 -3.73 67.57 -21.87
CA ILE A 6 -3.01 66.59 -21.18
C ILE A 6 -3.46 65.21 -21.76
N ALA A 7 -2.59 64.55 -22.50
CA ALA A 7 -2.84 63.16 -22.93
C ALA A 7 -2.37 62.22 -21.81
N MET A 8 -3.28 61.47 -21.25
CA MET A 8 -2.95 60.33 -20.38
C MET A 8 -2.77 59.08 -21.21
N GLU A 9 -1.59 58.53 -21.22
CA GLU A 9 -1.34 57.17 -21.75
C GLU A 9 -1.72 56.15 -20.67
N LEU A 10 -2.62 55.25 -21.00
CA LEU A 10 -2.89 54.07 -20.19
C LEU A 10 -1.74 53.11 -20.31
N SER A 11 -0.86 53.07 -19.32
CA SER A 11 0.13 52.02 -19.18
C SER A 11 -0.56 50.77 -18.62
N ALA A 12 -0.85 49.80 -19.49
CA ALA A 12 -1.25 48.47 -19.04
C ALA A 12 -0.04 47.78 -18.38
N VAL A 13 -0.08 47.64 -17.06
CA VAL A 13 0.84 46.78 -16.35
C VAL A 13 0.46 45.36 -16.71
N GLN A 14 1.24 44.69 -17.58
CA GLN A 14 1.16 43.25 -17.76
C GLN A 14 1.62 42.60 -16.45
N MET A 15 0.67 42.09 -15.70
CA MET A 15 0.97 41.17 -14.60
C MET A 15 1.43 39.85 -15.24
N GLU A 16 2.63 39.42 -14.93
CA GLU A 16 3.08 38.09 -15.28
C GLU A 16 2.12 37.06 -14.64
N GLU A 17 1.63 36.17 -15.46
CA GLU A 17 0.80 35.04 -15.03
C GLU A 17 1.60 34.20 -14.04
N VAL A 18 1.20 34.21 -12.78
CA VAL A 18 1.82 33.37 -11.75
C VAL A 18 1.23 31.98 -11.93
N ASP A 19 1.95 31.11 -12.62
CA ASP A 19 1.67 29.69 -12.65
C ASP A 19 1.84 29.11 -11.25
N VAL A 20 0.71 28.93 -10.56
CA VAL A 20 0.70 28.21 -9.28
C VAL A 20 0.77 26.72 -9.59
N TYR A 21 1.96 26.15 -9.57
CA TYR A 21 2.15 24.71 -9.55
C TYR A 21 1.69 24.18 -8.20
N GLY A 22 0.41 23.84 -8.09
CA GLY A 22 -0.11 23.11 -6.94
C GLY A 22 0.50 21.71 -6.91
N GLU A 23 1.16 21.33 -5.83
CA GLU A 23 1.53 19.93 -5.61
C GLU A 23 0.24 19.11 -5.65
N ILE A 24 0.19 18.13 -6.56
CA ILE A 24 -0.97 17.25 -6.66
C ILE A 24 -0.99 16.40 -5.39
N PRO A 25 -2.03 16.50 -4.54
CA PRO A 25 -2.03 15.85 -3.24
C PRO A 25 -1.91 14.33 -3.38
N THR A 26 -1.17 13.71 -2.46
CA THR A 26 -1.03 12.25 -2.36
C THR A 26 -2.36 11.59 -1.99
N MET A 27 -3.27 12.34 -1.37
CA MET A 27 -4.60 11.89 -0.98
C MET A 27 -5.68 12.67 -1.71
N ILE A 28 -6.58 11.96 -2.39
CA ILE A 28 -7.72 12.51 -3.11
C ILE A 28 -9.00 12.05 -2.42
N TYR A 29 -9.89 13.00 -2.11
CA TYR A 29 -11.19 12.74 -1.49
C TYR A 29 -12.29 12.89 -2.53
N THR A 30 -13.08 11.85 -2.72
CA THR A 30 -14.31 11.87 -3.52
C THR A 30 -15.51 11.63 -2.61
N VAL A 31 -16.72 11.71 -3.16
CA VAL A 31 -17.97 11.59 -2.37
C VAL A 31 -18.09 10.22 -1.71
N ASP A 32 -17.64 9.17 -2.38
CA ASP A 32 -17.81 7.76 -2.01
C ASP A 32 -16.55 7.06 -1.55
N LYS A 33 -15.38 7.61 -1.87
CA LYS A 33 -14.09 6.99 -1.55
C LYS A 33 -12.94 7.97 -1.34
N ARG A 34 -11.93 7.50 -0.62
CA ARG A 34 -10.63 8.16 -0.48
C ARG A 34 -9.61 7.40 -1.31
N ILE A 35 -8.79 8.11 -2.04
CA ILE A 35 -7.78 7.51 -2.91
C ILE A 35 -6.41 7.99 -2.45
N PHE A 36 -5.57 7.06 -2.06
CA PHE A 36 -4.16 7.29 -1.76
C PHE A 36 -3.32 6.90 -2.97
N ASP A 37 -2.61 7.86 -3.57
CA ASP A 37 -1.74 7.65 -4.72
C ASP A 37 -0.34 7.22 -4.24
N ALA A 38 -0.10 5.92 -4.23
CA ALA A 38 1.15 5.35 -3.74
C ALA A 38 2.37 5.70 -4.61
N LYS A 39 2.17 6.07 -5.88
CA LYS A 39 3.27 6.44 -6.79
C LYS A 39 3.96 7.74 -6.39
N LYS A 40 3.24 8.62 -5.71
CA LYS A 40 3.74 9.94 -5.31
C LYS A 40 4.47 9.92 -3.99
N ASP A 41 4.35 8.85 -3.22
CA ASP A 41 5.00 8.74 -1.92
C ASP A 41 6.34 8.02 -2.05
N MET A 42 7.42 8.79 -2.13
CA MET A 42 8.79 8.27 -2.22
C MET A 42 9.22 7.50 -0.97
N THR A 43 8.54 7.68 0.16
CA THR A 43 8.89 6.96 1.41
C THR A 43 8.46 5.49 1.39
N LEU A 44 7.68 5.09 0.39
CA LEU A 44 7.24 3.72 0.19
C LEU A 44 8.22 2.86 -0.62
N ILE A 45 9.29 3.45 -1.14
CA ILE A 45 10.30 2.72 -1.92
C ILE A 45 10.94 1.63 -1.05
N GLY A 46 10.86 0.38 -1.51
CA GLY A 46 11.35 -0.80 -0.76
C GLY A 46 10.47 -1.22 0.43
N GLY A 47 9.34 -0.54 0.66
CA GLY A 47 8.34 -0.89 1.67
C GLY A 47 7.37 -1.99 1.22
N THR A 48 6.38 -2.24 2.05
CA THR A 48 5.34 -3.26 1.87
C THR A 48 3.95 -2.63 1.72
N GLY A 49 2.96 -3.44 1.35
CA GLY A 49 1.57 -3.01 1.34
C GLY A 49 1.09 -2.56 2.73
N SER A 50 1.60 -3.18 3.81
CA SER A 50 1.33 -2.74 5.18
C SER A 50 1.85 -1.32 5.44
N ASP A 51 3.05 -0.99 4.93
CA ASP A 51 3.59 0.36 5.06
C ASP A 51 2.77 1.39 4.28
N ALA A 52 2.29 1.00 3.09
CA ALA A 52 1.41 1.84 2.30
C ALA A 52 0.05 2.07 3.00
N LEU A 53 -0.52 1.05 3.64
CA LEU A 53 -1.77 1.17 4.40
C LEU A 53 -1.62 2.10 5.60
N LYS A 54 -0.51 2.04 6.34
CA LYS A 54 -0.22 2.93 7.47
C LYS A 54 -0.16 4.42 7.12
N LYS A 55 0.02 4.75 5.83
CA LYS A 55 -0.01 6.15 5.36
C LYS A 55 -1.42 6.71 5.19
N ILE A 56 -2.43 5.84 5.23
CA ILE A 56 -3.81 6.24 4.95
C ILE A 56 -4.50 6.62 6.26
N PRO A 57 -5.00 7.85 6.40
CA PRO A 57 -5.78 8.23 7.56
C PRO A 57 -6.98 7.31 7.77
N SER A 58 -7.22 6.90 9.00
CA SER A 58 -8.29 5.98 9.43
C SER A 58 -8.01 4.50 9.15
N VAL A 59 -6.87 4.14 8.59
CA VAL A 59 -6.44 2.74 8.46
C VAL A 59 -5.30 2.51 9.45
N ASP A 60 -5.45 1.53 10.34
CA ASP A 60 -4.42 1.12 11.27
C ASP A 60 -3.98 -0.31 10.96
N VAL A 61 -2.68 -0.55 11.07
CA VAL A 61 -2.08 -1.88 10.95
C VAL A 61 -1.26 -2.11 12.21
N ASP A 62 -1.70 -3.04 13.04
CA ASP A 62 -1.03 -3.38 14.29
C ASP A 62 0.27 -4.17 14.07
N ILE A 63 0.98 -4.47 15.16
CA ILE A 63 2.25 -5.22 15.13
C ILE A 63 2.07 -6.68 14.66
N ASP A 64 0.87 -7.21 14.78
CA ASP A 64 0.51 -8.55 14.34
C ASP A 64 0.00 -8.57 12.89
N GLY A 65 -0.06 -7.40 12.23
CA GLY A 65 -0.51 -7.22 10.86
C GLY A 65 -2.04 -7.19 10.70
N ASN A 66 -2.82 -7.05 11.79
CA ASN A 66 -4.25 -6.89 11.67
C ASN A 66 -4.59 -5.50 11.15
N ILE A 67 -5.47 -5.46 10.17
CA ILE A 67 -5.85 -4.23 9.49
C ILE A 67 -7.23 -3.81 10.00
N THR A 68 -7.31 -2.58 10.50
CA THR A 68 -8.57 -1.98 10.96
C THR A 68 -8.87 -0.70 10.18
N LEU A 69 -10.14 -0.39 10.01
CA LEU A 69 -10.63 0.86 9.43
C LEU A 69 -11.49 1.57 10.47
N ARG A 70 -11.05 2.75 10.91
CA ARG A 70 -11.70 3.51 11.99
C ARG A 70 -11.86 2.71 13.31
N GLY A 71 -10.86 1.83 13.59
CA GLY A 71 -10.88 0.97 14.78
C GLY A 71 -11.69 -0.33 14.64
N ASP A 72 -12.36 -0.56 13.52
CA ASP A 72 -13.12 -1.78 13.27
C ASP A 72 -12.33 -2.72 12.34
N GLY A 73 -12.17 -3.98 12.74
CA GLY A 73 -11.44 -5.02 12.00
C GLY A 73 -12.28 -5.73 10.93
N ASN A 74 -13.60 -5.48 10.86
CA ASN A 74 -14.45 -6.09 9.85
C ASN A 74 -14.33 -5.37 8.49
N VAL A 75 -13.12 -5.38 7.93
CA VAL A 75 -12.77 -4.71 6.69
C VAL A 75 -12.69 -5.71 5.55
N THR A 76 -13.34 -5.42 4.43
CA THR A 76 -13.17 -6.20 3.21
C THR A 76 -11.97 -5.70 2.42
N MET A 77 -11.03 -6.61 2.18
CA MET A 77 -9.80 -6.31 1.41
C MET A 77 -9.95 -6.82 -0.02
N LEU A 78 -9.65 -5.96 -0.98
CA LEU A 78 -9.66 -6.29 -2.41
C LEU A 78 -8.29 -6.02 -3.02
N ILE A 79 -7.93 -6.81 -4.04
CA ILE A 79 -6.85 -6.49 -4.97
C ILE A 79 -7.46 -6.40 -6.37
N ASP A 80 -7.29 -5.27 -7.04
CA ASP A 80 -7.87 -4.98 -8.36
C ASP A 80 -9.39 -5.26 -8.41
N GLY A 81 -10.11 -4.94 -7.32
CA GLY A 81 -11.55 -5.14 -7.18
C GLY A 81 -11.98 -6.58 -6.88
N ARG A 82 -11.05 -7.51 -6.66
CA ARG A 82 -11.33 -8.92 -6.34
C ARG A 82 -11.04 -9.21 -4.87
N PRO A 83 -11.96 -9.88 -4.14
CA PRO A 83 -11.74 -10.21 -2.73
C PRO A 83 -10.47 -11.04 -2.52
N MET A 84 -9.68 -10.63 -1.53
CA MET A 84 -8.52 -11.40 -1.08
C MET A 84 -9.01 -12.69 -0.41
N ARG A 85 -8.48 -13.83 -0.85
CA ARG A 85 -8.79 -15.15 -0.29
C ARG A 85 -7.57 -15.65 0.49
N GLY A 86 -7.78 -16.12 1.71
CA GLY A 86 -6.72 -16.63 2.58
C GLY A 86 -6.28 -15.61 3.64
N ASP A 87 -5.03 -15.71 4.08
CA ASP A 87 -4.48 -14.82 5.10
C ASP A 87 -4.18 -13.43 4.52
N ARG A 88 -5.12 -12.51 4.77
CA ARG A 88 -5.03 -11.11 4.31
C ARG A 88 -3.78 -10.39 4.82
N ARG A 89 -3.35 -10.70 6.05
CA ARG A 89 -2.17 -10.09 6.67
C ARG A 89 -0.92 -10.40 5.91
N SER A 90 -0.64 -11.69 5.72
CA SER A 90 0.53 -12.13 4.96
C SER A 90 0.49 -11.61 3.53
N MET A 91 -0.67 -11.63 2.88
CA MET A 91 -0.79 -11.13 1.49
C MET A 91 -0.45 -9.65 1.37
N VAL A 92 -0.87 -8.81 2.31
CA VAL A 92 -0.57 -7.37 2.31
C VAL A 92 0.87 -7.11 2.75
N GLU A 93 1.37 -7.84 3.73
CA GLU A 93 2.76 -7.72 4.18
C GLU A 93 3.76 -8.14 3.09
N ASP A 94 3.42 -9.17 2.32
CA ASP A 94 4.25 -9.70 1.24
C ASP A 94 4.14 -8.90 -0.06
N LEU A 95 3.15 -8.01 -0.17
CA LEU A 95 2.97 -7.16 -1.35
C LEU A 95 3.97 -6.01 -1.33
N PRO A 96 4.89 -5.91 -2.30
CA PRO A 96 5.79 -4.77 -2.38
C PRO A 96 5.01 -3.47 -2.67
N ALA A 97 5.31 -2.41 -1.93
CA ALA A 97 4.67 -1.11 -2.13
C ALA A 97 4.91 -0.56 -3.55
N ASP A 98 6.05 -0.88 -4.14
CA ASP A 98 6.40 -0.50 -5.51
C ASP A 98 5.42 -1.06 -6.57
N MET A 99 4.70 -2.12 -6.26
CA MET A 99 3.68 -2.69 -7.13
C MET A 99 2.34 -1.97 -7.03
N ILE A 100 2.14 -1.13 -6.02
CA ILE A 100 0.87 -0.45 -5.78
C ILE A 100 0.80 0.81 -6.64
N ASP A 101 -0.29 0.95 -7.38
CA ASP A 101 -0.65 2.16 -8.10
C ASP A 101 -1.31 3.18 -7.16
N ARG A 102 -2.37 2.73 -6.51
CA ARG A 102 -3.13 3.48 -5.52
C ARG A 102 -3.91 2.55 -4.61
N ILE A 103 -4.35 3.10 -3.48
CA ILE A 103 -5.25 2.40 -2.55
C ILE A 103 -6.54 3.21 -2.44
N GLU A 104 -7.66 2.54 -2.63
CA GLU A 104 -8.99 3.14 -2.53
C GLU A 104 -9.66 2.65 -1.23
N VAL A 105 -10.05 3.57 -0.37
CA VAL A 105 -10.81 3.28 0.86
C VAL A 105 -12.23 3.73 0.69
N ILE A 106 -13.16 2.79 0.64
CA ILE A 106 -14.60 2.99 0.46
C ILE A 106 -15.26 2.78 1.81
N THR A 107 -15.77 3.86 2.40
CA THR A 107 -16.41 3.81 3.73
C THR A 107 -17.91 3.59 3.68
N ASN A 108 -18.53 3.81 2.51
CA ASN A 108 -19.96 3.56 2.27
C ASN A 108 -20.08 2.65 1.05
N PRO A 109 -19.88 1.33 1.23
CA PRO A 109 -19.97 0.39 0.11
C PRO A 109 -21.40 0.31 -0.41
N SER A 110 -21.54 0.16 -1.74
CA SER A 110 -22.83 -0.07 -2.35
C SER A 110 -23.36 -1.47 -2.03
N ALA A 111 -24.67 -1.70 -2.21
CA ALA A 111 -25.34 -2.99 -1.99
C ALA A 111 -24.74 -4.19 -2.77
N LYS A 112 -23.83 -3.94 -3.70
CA LYS A 112 -23.06 -4.97 -4.41
C LYS A 112 -22.11 -5.74 -3.48
N TYR A 113 -21.66 -5.08 -2.42
CA TYR A 113 -20.74 -5.64 -1.42
C TYR A 113 -21.51 -5.80 -0.13
N ASP A 114 -22.09 -6.92 0.15
CA ASP A 114 -22.87 -7.23 1.35
C ASP A 114 -22.52 -6.28 2.55
N PRO A 115 -23.26 -5.16 2.72
CA PRO A 115 -22.84 -4.09 3.62
C PRO A 115 -23.09 -4.37 5.10
N ASP A 116 -23.77 -5.48 5.43
CA ASP A 116 -24.14 -5.79 6.80
C ASP A 116 -22.89 -6.10 7.67
N GLY A 117 -22.62 -5.19 8.59
CA GLY A 117 -21.55 -5.34 9.57
C GLY A 117 -20.14 -5.02 9.05
N MET A 118 -19.96 -4.44 7.86
CA MET A 118 -18.65 -4.06 7.36
C MET A 118 -18.25 -2.63 7.74
N ALA A 119 -17.02 -2.46 8.23
CA ALA A 119 -16.42 -1.15 8.46
C ALA A 119 -16.15 -0.38 7.14
N GLY A 120 -16.01 -1.12 6.04
CA GLY A 120 -15.74 -0.60 4.72
C GLY A 120 -14.87 -1.54 3.88
N ILE A 121 -14.44 -1.02 2.74
CA ILE A 121 -13.64 -1.75 1.76
C ILE A 121 -12.30 -1.02 1.56
N ILE A 122 -11.22 -1.78 1.58
CA ILE A 122 -9.90 -1.31 1.15
C ILE A 122 -9.54 -2.06 -0.13
N ASN A 123 -9.42 -1.33 -1.23
CA ASN A 123 -9.11 -1.89 -2.53
C ASN A 123 -7.71 -1.44 -2.98
N ILE A 124 -6.78 -2.37 -3.05
CA ILE A 124 -5.41 -2.13 -3.50
C ILE A 124 -5.38 -2.32 -5.02
N ILE A 125 -5.10 -1.23 -5.74
CA ILE A 125 -4.95 -1.24 -7.19
C ILE A 125 -3.48 -1.37 -7.51
N LEU A 126 -3.12 -2.40 -8.26
CA LEU A 126 -1.75 -2.65 -8.66
C LEU A 126 -1.39 -1.87 -9.94
N LYS A 127 -0.12 -1.49 -10.04
CA LYS A 127 0.40 -0.87 -11.26
C LYS A 127 0.20 -1.82 -12.43
N ARG A 128 -0.41 -1.30 -13.48
CA ARG A 128 -0.54 -2.00 -14.76
C ARG A 128 0.41 -1.32 -15.75
N GLY A 129 1.14 -2.11 -16.51
CA GLY A 129 1.97 -1.57 -17.58
C GLY A 129 1.09 -0.82 -18.59
N ARG A 130 1.27 0.49 -18.67
CA ARG A 130 0.53 1.34 -19.64
C ARG A 130 1.22 1.39 -20.99
N PHE A 131 2.47 0.98 -21.05
CA PHE A 131 3.29 1.07 -22.27
C PHE A 131 3.31 -0.28 -22.98
N GLU A 132 3.26 -0.24 -24.30
CA GLU A 132 3.54 -1.40 -25.14
C GLU A 132 5.02 -1.80 -24.99
N GLY A 133 5.28 -3.10 -25.13
CA GLY A 133 6.61 -3.65 -24.96
C GLY A 133 6.82 -4.31 -23.59
N ILE A 134 8.07 -4.41 -23.19
CA ILE A 134 8.49 -5.00 -21.92
C ILE A 134 8.68 -3.89 -20.90
N ASN A 135 8.02 -4.05 -19.76
CA ASN A 135 8.15 -3.17 -18.61
C ASN A 135 8.37 -4.03 -17.38
N GLY A 136 9.18 -3.56 -16.45
CA GLY A 136 9.41 -4.31 -15.21
C GLY A 136 10.12 -3.49 -14.16
N SER A 137 10.11 -4.02 -12.95
CA SER A 137 10.90 -3.50 -11.83
C SER A 137 11.43 -4.67 -11.02
N ALA A 138 12.56 -4.44 -10.35
CA ALA A 138 13.12 -5.37 -9.38
C ALA A 138 13.60 -4.57 -8.17
N THR A 139 13.29 -5.07 -6.98
CA THR A 139 13.68 -4.46 -5.71
C THR A 139 14.40 -5.51 -4.87
N ILE A 140 15.56 -5.15 -4.35
CA ILE A 140 16.33 -5.95 -3.42
C ILE A 140 16.47 -5.16 -2.13
N THR A 141 16.03 -5.75 -1.03
CA THR A 141 16.18 -5.15 0.29
C THR A 141 17.00 -6.08 1.17
N ALA A 142 18.02 -5.56 1.82
CA ALA A 142 18.82 -6.27 2.80
C ALA A 142 18.73 -5.52 4.13
N GLY A 143 18.51 -6.25 5.20
CA GLY A 143 18.41 -5.71 6.55
C GLY A 143 19.28 -6.47 7.53
N GLU A 144 19.36 -5.97 8.74
CA GLU A 144 20.06 -6.64 9.84
C GLU A 144 19.47 -8.02 10.14
N TYR A 145 20.23 -8.86 10.80
CA TYR A 145 19.83 -10.20 11.20
C TYR A 145 19.46 -11.14 10.04
N SER A 146 20.15 -11.01 8.91
CA SER A 146 19.89 -11.83 7.71
C SER A 146 18.45 -11.73 7.22
N ARG A 147 17.96 -10.50 7.10
CA ARG A 147 16.66 -10.19 6.51
C ARG A 147 16.87 -9.79 5.06
N TYR A 148 16.28 -10.53 4.16
CA TYR A 148 16.37 -10.28 2.72
C TYR A 148 14.99 -10.30 2.10
N ASN A 149 14.76 -9.36 1.20
CA ASN A 149 13.57 -9.35 0.35
C ASN A 149 14.02 -9.08 -1.09
N LEU A 150 13.62 -9.97 -1.98
CA LEU A 150 13.78 -9.83 -3.41
C LEU A 150 12.36 -9.81 -3.99
N SER A 151 12.01 -8.76 -4.69
CA SER A 151 10.74 -8.69 -5.39
C SER A 151 10.93 -8.15 -6.79
N GLY A 152 10.04 -8.54 -7.69
CA GLY A 152 10.10 -8.08 -9.05
C GLY A 152 8.78 -8.27 -9.77
N MET A 153 8.57 -7.44 -10.76
CA MET A 153 7.49 -7.58 -11.73
C MET A 153 8.04 -7.43 -13.14
N ILE A 154 7.49 -8.21 -14.03
CA ILE A 154 7.71 -8.06 -15.47
C ILE A 154 6.36 -8.09 -16.16
N ASN A 155 6.20 -7.23 -17.13
CA ASN A 155 4.99 -7.08 -17.91
C ASN A 155 5.36 -6.93 -19.37
N TYR A 156 4.76 -7.75 -20.22
CA TYR A 156 4.90 -7.68 -21.67
C TYR A 156 3.54 -7.40 -22.28
N ARG A 157 3.40 -6.24 -22.90
CA ARG A 157 2.18 -5.82 -23.58
C ARG A 157 2.42 -5.65 -25.07
N ARG A 158 1.57 -6.29 -25.86
CA ARG A 158 1.53 -6.13 -27.30
C ARG A 158 0.09 -6.13 -27.79
N ASP A 159 -0.30 -5.06 -28.47
CA ASP A 159 -1.66 -4.87 -28.99
C ASP A 159 -2.73 -5.05 -27.87
N LYS A 160 -3.57 -6.08 -28.03
CA LYS A 160 -4.66 -6.42 -27.10
C LYS A 160 -4.26 -7.39 -25.98
N PHE A 161 -3.02 -7.88 -25.98
CA PHE A 161 -2.55 -8.85 -25.00
C PHE A 161 -1.56 -8.23 -24.05
N ASN A 162 -1.68 -8.62 -22.80
CA ASN A 162 -0.75 -8.28 -21.75
C ASN A 162 -0.43 -9.54 -20.93
N ILE A 163 0.84 -9.90 -20.85
CA ILE A 163 1.31 -11.01 -20.03
C ILE A 163 2.10 -10.40 -18.87
N PHE A 164 1.79 -10.78 -17.66
CA PHE A 164 2.49 -10.26 -16.50
C PHE A 164 2.91 -11.36 -15.54
N SER A 165 4.03 -11.13 -14.89
CA SER A 165 4.55 -11.95 -13.80
C SER A 165 4.98 -11.05 -12.66
N ASN A 166 4.58 -11.39 -11.46
CA ASN A 166 5.05 -10.77 -10.23
C ASN A 166 5.61 -11.84 -9.34
N GLY A 167 6.74 -11.57 -8.70
CA GLY A 167 7.34 -12.52 -7.78
C GLY A 167 7.98 -11.83 -6.59
N SER A 168 7.92 -12.46 -5.43
CA SER A 168 8.68 -12.04 -4.27
C SER A 168 9.23 -13.25 -3.50
N TYR A 169 10.44 -13.08 -3.00
CA TYR A 169 11.10 -14.00 -2.09
C TYR A 169 11.51 -13.21 -0.86
N ARG A 170 11.06 -13.64 0.31
CA ARG A 170 11.40 -12.99 1.57
C ARG A 170 11.96 -14.01 2.55
N LEU A 171 13.12 -13.71 3.11
CA LEU A 171 13.70 -14.35 4.27
C LEU A 171 13.68 -13.34 5.41
N TRP A 172 12.98 -13.66 6.49
CA TRP A 172 12.77 -12.71 7.58
C TRP A 172 13.09 -13.35 8.93
N ASN A 173 14.35 -13.22 9.36
CA ASN A 173 14.75 -13.73 10.64
C ASN A 173 14.18 -12.91 11.78
N ARG A 174 13.50 -13.59 12.71
CA ARG A 174 12.98 -13.00 13.94
C ARG A 174 13.62 -13.71 15.14
N PHE A 175 14.17 -12.93 16.03
CA PHE A 175 14.65 -13.40 17.31
C PHE A 175 13.60 -13.02 18.35
N GLY A 176 13.21 -13.97 19.15
CA GLY A 176 12.29 -13.78 20.26
C GLY A 176 12.83 -14.47 21.49
N GLY A 177 12.60 -13.89 22.64
CA GLY A 177 13.00 -14.49 23.90
C GLY A 177 12.24 -13.86 25.05
N GLY A 178 12.25 -14.51 26.17
CA GLY A 178 11.64 -14.01 27.39
C GLY A 178 12.32 -14.62 28.59
N ASP A 179 12.40 -13.83 29.65
CA ASP A 179 12.83 -14.25 30.96
C ASP A 179 11.63 -14.13 31.89
N ARG A 180 11.23 -15.22 32.48
CA ARG A 180 10.13 -15.26 33.44
C ARG A 180 10.67 -15.76 34.77
N PHE A 181 10.44 -15.01 35.80
CA PHE A 181 10.74 -15.35 37.17
C PHE A 181 9.44 -15.66 37.90
N PHE A 182 9.39 -16.80 38.57
CA PHE A 182 8.28 -17.25 39.40
C PHE A 182 8.80 -17.45 40.80
N GLN A 183 8.14 -16.87 41.77
CA GLN A 183 8.40 -17.06 43.19
C GLN A 183 7.11 -17.58 43.83
N TYR A 184 7.21 -18.75 44.46
CA TYR A 184 6.12 -19.38 45.17
C TYR A 184 6.47 -19.36 46.64
N GLU A 185 5.69 -18.65 47.42
CA GLU A 185 5.86 -18.57 48.88
C GLU A 185 4.96 -19.60 49.55
N TYR A 186 5.56 -20.50 50.31
CA TYR A 186 4.88 -21.46 51.17
C TYR A 186 5.17 -21.11 52.63
N PRO A 187 4.35 -21.53 53.62
CA PRO A 187 4.52 -21.18 55.03
C PRO A 187 5.88 -21.56 55.61
N THR A 188 6.58 -22.57 55.03
CA THR A 188 7.83 -23.10 55.54
C THR A 188 9.01 -22.93 54.58
N PHE A 189 8.78 -22.58 53.32
CA PHE A 189 9.85 -22.40 52.31
C PHE A 189 9.37 -21.54 51.15
N THR A 190 10.33 -20.95 50.43
CA THR A 190 10.08 -20.22 49.20
C THR A 190 10.70 -21.03 48.04
N ASN A 191 9.95 -21.22 46.96
CA ASN A 191 10.44 -21.85 45.76
C ASN A 191 10.55 -20.81 44.64
N GLU A 192 11.71 -20.69 44.04
CA GLU A 192 12.00 -19.77 42.96
C GLU A 192 12.28 -20.54 41.69
N SER A 193 11.67 -20.13 40.61
CA SER A 193 11.88 -20.69 39.27
C SER A 193 12.10 -19.60 38.25
N ARG A 194 13.17 -19.73 37.48
CA ARG A 194 13.48 -18.83 36.37
C ARG A 194 13.42 -19.58 35.07
N GLN A 195 12.56 -19.15 34.17
CA GLN A 195 12.41 -19.70 32.84
C GLN A 195 12.97 -18.73 31.81
N ILE A 196 14.05 -19.12 31.15
CA ILE A 196 14.64 -18.36 30.06
C ILE A 196 14.24 -19.07 28.75
N THR A 197 13.55 -18.34 27.89
CA THR A 197 13.14 -18.83 26.58
C THR A 197 13.88 -18.04 25.51
N ASN A 198 14.60 -18.73 24.64
CA ASN A 198 15.23 -18.16 23.47
C ASN A 198 14.63 -18.82 22.23
N GLY A 199 14.15 -18.03 21.32
CA GLY A 199 13.55 -18.50 20.07
C GLY A 199 14.13 -17.80 18.86
N ARG A 200 14.35 -18.54 17.80
CA ARG A 200 14.68 -18.03 16.47
C ARG A 200 13.66 -18.57 15.50
N ARG A 201 13.07 -17.70 14.70
CA ARG A 201 12.18 -18.06 13.61
C ARG A 201 12.74 -17.51 12.31
N GLU A 202 12.76 -18.34 11.29
CA GLU A 202 13.30 -18.03 9.96
C GLU A 202 12.23 -18.30 8.89
N PRO A 203 11.13 -17.53 8.90
CA PRO A 203 10.11 -17.71 7.87
C PRO A 203 10.67 -17.34 6.50
N ILE A 204 10.39 -18.22 5.54
CA ILE A 204 10.64 -17.99 4.13
C ILE A 204 9.28 -17.87 3.45
N THR A 205 9.05 -16.75 2.79
CA THR A 205 7.82 -16.52 2.03
C THR A 205 8.14 -16.36 0.57
N ASN A 206 7.43 -17.10 -0.26
CA ASN A 206 7.52 -17.03 -1.72
C ASN A 206 6.14 -16.70 -2.28
N ASN A 207 6.08 -15.67 -3.11
CA ASN A 207 4.89 -15.31 -3.86
C ASN A 207 5.21 -15.28 -5.35
N ILE A 208 4.38 -15.93 -6.15
CA ILE A 208 4.45 -15.84 -7.61
C ILE A 208 3.04 -15.68 -8.12
N LYS A 209 2.83 -14.65 -8.93
CA LYS A 209 1.60 -14.41 -9.66
C LYS A 209 1.92 -14.32 -11.15
N LEU A 210 1.24 -15.12 -11.94
CA LEU A 210 1.28 -15.08 -13.41
C LEU A 210 -0.12 -14.77 -13.90
N GLY A 211 -0.21 -13.99 -14.97
CA GLY A 211 -1.51 -13.70 -15.54
C GLY A 211 -1.40 -13.13 -16.94
N THR A 212 -2.55 -13.15 -17.61
CA THR A 212 -2.71 -12.56 -18.92
C THR A 212 -3.96 -11.72 -18.95
N ASP A 213 -3.89 -10.55 -19.55
CA ASP A 213 -5.04 -9.70 -19.80
C ASP A 213 -5.30 -9.63 -21.30
N TYR A 214 -6.56 -9.74 -21.69
CA TYR A 214 -7.01 -9.50 -23.04
C TYR A 214 -7.91 -8.26 -23.07
N TYR A 215 -7.51 -7.25 -23.83
CA TYR A 215 -8.26 -6.01 -23.98
C TYR A 215 -9.14 -6.11 -25.24
N HIS A 216 -10.43 -6.34 -25.04
CA HIS A 216 -11.38 -6.34 -26.15
C HIS A 216 -11.51 -4.91 -26.73
N ASP A 217 -11.71 -3.93 -25.84
CA ASP A 217 -11.73 -2.51 -26.14
C ASP A 217 -11.14 -1.71 -24.95
N LYS A 218 -11.23 -0.35 -24.98
CA LYS A 218 -10.70 0.51 -23.92
C LYS A 218 -11.33 0.32 -22.54
N ASN A 219 -12.56 -0.20 -22.50
CA ASN A 219 -13.36 -0.34 -21.29
C ASN A 219 -13.56 -1.80 -20.86
N ASN A 220 -13.35 -2.76 -21.75
CA ASN A 220 -13.59 -4.18 -21.53
C ASN A 220 -12.29 -4.97 -21.57
N MET A 221 -11.98 -5.60 -20.44
CA MET A 221 -10.79 -6.42 -20.25
C MET A 221 -11.18 -7.76 -19.64
N LEU A 222 -10.62 -8.82 -20.16
CA LEU A 222 -10.66 -10.17 -19.60
C LEU A 222 -9.29 -10.50 -19.01
N THR A 223 -9.23 -10.91 -17.76
CA THR A 223 -8.00 -11.32 -17.07
C THR A 223 -8.06 -12.80 -16.73
#